data_68b12a1838d0f08344abf533eea8e37c
#
_entry.id   68b12a1838d0f08344abf533eea8e37c
#
_cell.length_a   1.000
_cell.length_b   1.000
_cell.length_c   1.000
_cell.angle_alpha   90.00
_cell.angle_beta   90.00
_cell.angle_gamma   90.00
#
_symmetry.space_group_name_H-M   'P 1'
#
loop_
_entity.id
_entity.type
_entity.pdbx_description
1 polymer ?
#
loop_
_entity_poly.entity_id
_entity_poly.type
_entity_poly.pdbx_seq_one_letter_code
_entity_poly.pdbx_strand_id
1 'polypeptide(L)'
;DASRQERELAIEDLQRQSADKEQIRSQLVADSERLQALLRQLRARLGELDGTGFAAAKGALPRPVRGKQRNRFGATRAAGRMTWQGINFSAREDTSIAAVYQGRVVFAEWLRGFGLMTIVDHGNGYMSLYGNANVLLKQPGDWVESGEAVATAGNSGGQSQSGLYFEIRHKGQAQDPAAWLQP
;
A
#
# COMPACT_ATOMS: atom_id res chain seq x y z
N ASP A 1 12.99 -49.37 -7.29
CA ASP A 1 13.65 -48.23 -7.96
C ASP A 1 12.68 -47.11 -8.35
N ALA A 2 11.50 -47.41 -8.90
CA ALA A 2 10.52 -46.35 -9.25
C ALA A 2 10.10 -45.48 -8.04
N SER A 3 9.80 -46.08 -6.91
CA SER A 3 9.42 -45.37 -5.66
C SER A 3 10.55 -44.47 -5.09
N ARG A 4 11.80 -44.79 -5.40
CA ARG A 4 12.95 -43.96 -4.99
C ARG A 4 13.12 -42.75 -5.89
N GLN A 5 12.94 -42.92 -7.20
CA GLN A 5 12.94 -41.83 -8.19
C GLN A 5 11.80 -40.85 -7.96
N GLU A 6 10.58 -41.33 -7.67
CA GLU A 6 9.45 -40.46 -7.34
C GLU A 6 9.71 -39.60 -6.09
N ARG A 7 10.34 -40.17 -5.06
CA ARG A 7 10.72 -39.42 -3.86
C ARG A 7 11.79 -38.38 -4.14
N GLU A 8 12.79 -38.66 -4.94
CA GLU A 8 13.85 -37.74 -5.32
C GLU A 8 13.28 -36.56 -6.08
N LEU A 9 12.41 -36.81 -7.07
CA LEU A 9 11.71 -35.73 -7.81
C LEU A 9 10.82 -34.87 -6.91
N ALA A 10 10.10 -35.49 -5.97
CA ALA A 10 9.27 -34.74 -5.01
C ALA A 10 10.11 -33.88 -4.07
N ILE A 11 11.28 -34.35 -3.64
CA ILE A 11 12.20 -33.57 -2.80
C ILE A 11 12.77 -32.39 -3.59
N GLU A 12 13.18 -32.59 -4.85
CA GLU A 12 13.66 -31.49 -5.70
C GLU A 12 12.58 -30.43 -5.95
N ASP A 13 11.34 -30.85 -6.20
CA ASP A 13 10.23 -29.93 -6.40
C ASP A 13 9.93 -29.12 -5.12
N LEU A 14 9.90 -29.78 -3.96
CA LEU A 14 9.73 -29.11 -2.66
C LEU A 14 10.88 -28.12 -2.36
N GLN A 15 12.11 -28.48 -2.71
CA GLN A 15 13.26 -27.57 -2.54
C GLN A 15 13.16 -26.35 -3.44
N ARG A 16 12.75 -26.51 -4.72
CA ARG A 16 12.49 -25.38 -5.64
C ARG A 16 11.39 -24.49 -5.12
N GLN A 17 10.25 -25.07 -4.73
CA GLN A 17 9.14 -24.30 -4.17
C GLN A 17 9.53 -23.54 -2.89
N SER A 18 10.38 -24.14 -2.05
CA SER A 18 10.90 -23.50 -0.85
C SER A 18 11.83 -22.31 -1.19
N ALA A 19 12.72 -22.50 -2.16
CA ALA A 19 13.61 -21.43 -2.62
C ALA A 19 12.85 -20.26 -3.24
N ASP A 20 11.84 -20.55 -4.09
CA ASP A 20 10.99 -19.52 -4.70
C ASP A 20 10.21 -18.72 -3.64
N LYS A 21 9.65 -19.40 -2.65
CA LYS A 21 8.94 -18.74 -1.54
C LYS A 21 9.87 -17.85 -0.71
N GLU A 22 11.09 -18.30 -0.46
CA GLU A 22 12.08 -17.51 0.27
C GLU A 22 12.53 -16.29 -0.52
N GLN A 23 12.71 -16.41 -1.84
CA GLN A 23 13.02 -15.29 -2.72
C GLN A 23 11.89 -14.26 -2.74
N ILE A 24 10.64 -14.69 -2.88
CA ILE A 24 9.47 -13.80 -2.79
C ILE A 24 9.43 -13.10 -1.43
N ARG A 25 9.65 -13.82 -0.35
CA ARG A 25 9.68 -13.28 1.00
C ARG A 25 10.75 -12.20 1.16
N SER A 26 11.97 -12.48 0.75
CA SER A 26 13.09 -11.52 0.86
C SER A 26 12.83 -10.27 0.03
N GLN A 27 12.22 -10.41 -1.15
CA GLN A 27 11.82 -9.28 -1.97
C GLN A 27 10.77 -8.41 -1.28
N LEU A 28 9.73 -9.01 -0.68
CA LEU A 28 8.69 -8.28 0.04
C LEU A 28 9.23 -7.54 1.28
N VAL A 29 10.19 -8.16 2.00
CA VAL A 29 10.88 -7.49 3.12
C VAL A 29 11.62 -6.27 2.62
N ALA A 30 12.44 -6.42 1.57
CA ALA A 30 13.21 -5.31 1.00
C ALA A 30 12.31 -4.17 0.50
N ASP A 31 11.16 -4.48 -0.11
CA ASP A 31 10.21 -3.48 -0.58
C ASP A 31 9.54 -2.74 0.59
N SER A 32 9.20 -3.46 1.67
CA SER A 32 8.66 -2.85 2.90
C SER A 32 9.67 -1.93 3.59
N GLU A 33 10.94 -2.34 3.69
CA GLU A 33 12.01 -1.53 4.25
C GLU A 33 12.26 -0.26 3.43
N ARG A 34 12.18 -0.36 2.10
CA ARG A 34 12.32 0.77 1.18
C ARG A 34 11.22 1.80 1.38
N LEU A 35 9.96 1.36 1.51
CA LEU A 35 8.85 2.25 1.85
C LEU A 35 9.07 2.92 3.21
N GLN A 36 9.47 2.17 4.23
CA GLN A 36 9.72 2.75 5.56
C GLN A 36 10.85 3.79 5.54
N ALA A 37 11.92 3.54 4.75
CA ALA A 37 13.01 4.50 4.58
C ALA A 37 12.52 5.79 3.93
N LEU A 38 11.72 5.68 2.86
CA LEU A 38 11.09 6.82 2.20
C LEU A 38 10.25 7.64 3.18
N LEU A 39 9.38 7.00 3.94
CA LEU A 39 8.52 7.69 4.90
C LEU A 39 9.30 8.41 6.00
N ARG A 40 10.42 7.84 6.47
CA ARG A 40 11.32 8.53 7.41
C ARG A 40 11.93 9.79 6.78
N GLN A 41 12.37 9.71 5.51
CA GLN A 41 12.92 10.87 4.80
C GLN A 41 11.88 11.97 4.60
N LEU A 42 10.66 11.61 4.19
CA LEU A 42 9.57 12.57 4.01
C LEU A 42 9.25 13.29 5.32
N ARG A 43 9.08 12.54 6.42
CA ARG A 43 8.84 13.14 7.75
C ARG A 43 9.93 14.10 8.20
N ALA A 44 11.19 13.81 7.91
CA ALA A 44 12.30 14.67 8.27
C ALA A 44 12.31 16.01 7.49
N ARG A 45 11.67 16.05 6.32
CA ARG A 45 11.60 17.24 5.45
C ARG A 45 10.34 18.08 5.64
N LEU A 46 9.30 17.52 6.24
CA LEU A 46 8.00 18.19 6.41
C LEU A 46 7.99 18.98 7.72
N GLY A 47 7.58 20.26 7.62
CA GLY A 47 7.16 21.04 8.79
C GLY A 47 5.87 20.45 9.37
N GLU A 48 5.61 20.74 10.64
CA GLU A 48 4.38 20.29 11.29
C GLU A 48 3.15 20.97 10.67
N LEU A 49 2.33 20.20 9.96
CA LEU A 49 0.95 20.57 9.63
C LEU A 49 0.06 20.23 10.83
N ASP A 50 -0.97 21.05 11.07
CA ASP A 50 -1.96 20.74 12.10
C ASP A 50 -2.88 19.58 11.63
N GLY A 51 -2.60 18.37 12.13
CA GLY A 51 -3.34 17.15 11.79
C GLY A 51 -4.46 16.80 12.77
N THR A 52 -4.91 17.73 13.62
CA THR A 52 -5.96 17.46 14.62
C THR A 52 -7.28 17.05 13.95
N GLY A 53 -7.62 17.65 12.81
CA GLY A 53 -8.80 17.32 12.03
C GLY A 53 -8.79 15.89 11.45
N PHE A 54 -7.61 15.39 11.01
CA PHE A 54 -7.51 14.00 10.50
C PHE A 54 -7.82 12.98 11.61
N ALA A 55 -7.24 13.17 12.79
CA ALA A 55 -7.48 12.28 13.93
C ALA A 55 -8.96 12.25 14.35
N ALA A 56 -9.63 13.40 14.30
CA ALA A 56 -11.05 13.53 14.62
C ALA A 56 -11.97 12.86 13.58
N ALA A 57 -11.50 12.71 12.32
CA ALA A 57 -12.24 12.08 11.23
C ALA A 57 -12.16 10.54 11.23
N LYS A 58 -11.58 9.92 12.26
CA LYS A 58 -11.49 8.46 12.36
C LYS A 58 -12.89 7.83 12.34
N GLY A 59 -13.09 6.86 11.42
CA GLY A 59 -14.37 6.19 11.18
C GLY A 59 -15.32 6.96 10.26
N ALA A 60 -14.95 8.15 9.82
CA ALA A 60 -15.77 9.02 8.96
C ALA A 60 -15.08 9.38 7.63
N LEU A 61 -13.88 8.86 7.36
CA LEU A 61 -13.18 9.13 6.11
C LEU A 61 -13.89 8.47 4.92
N PRO A 62 -14.04 9.14 3.77
CA PRO A 62 -14.59 8.55 2.57
C PRO A 62 -13.69 7.42 2.06
N ARG A 63 -14.29 6.45 1.37
CA ARG A 63 -13.51 5.39 0.72
C ARG A 63 -12.72 5.99 -0.45
N PRO A 64 -11.42 5.65 -0.59
CA PRO A 64 -10.56 6.24 -1.62
C PRO A 64 -10.94 5.79 -3.04
N VAL A 65 -11.62 4.64 -3.17
CA VAL A 65 -12.06 4.09 -4.44
C VAL A 65 -13.32 3.23 -4.25
N ARG A 66 -14.17 3.18 -5.26
CA ARG A 66 -15.30 2.25 -5.31
C ARG A 66 -14.79 0.86 -5.69
N GLY A 67 -14.86 -0.10 -4.78
CA GLY A 67 -14.40 -1.46 -5.02
C GLY A 67 -14.48 -2.36 -3.81
N LYS A 68 -14.36 -3.68 -4.04
CA LYS A 68 -14.34 -4.65 -2.94
C LYS A 68 -12.94 -4.69 -2.31
N GLN A 69 -12.90 -4.73 -1.00
CA GLN A 69 -11.68 -4.99 -0.25
C GLN A 69 -11.25 -6.46 -0.43
N ARG A 70 -9.99 -6.71 -0.77
CA ARG A 70 -9.45 -8.05 -1.06
C ARG A 70 -8.75 -8.70 0.11
N ASN A 71 -8.15 -7.92 1.00
CA ASN A 71 -7.43 -8.40 2.17
C ASN A 71 -7.79 -7.57 3.39
N ARG A 72 -7.42 -8.08 4.56
CA ARG A 72 -7.55 -7.36 5.83
C ARG A 72 -6.18 -6.89 6.30
N PHE A 73 -6.14 -5.73 6.94
CA PHE A 73 -4.97 -5.27 7.68
C PHE A 73 -4.54 -6.32 8.72
N GLY A 74 -3.25 -6.52 8.89
CA GLY A 74 -2.70 -7.52 9.81
C GLY A 74 -2.88 -8.98 9.39
N ALA A 75 -3.64 -9.27 8.31
CA ALA A 75 -3.76 -10.62 7.80
C ALA A 75 -2.42 -11.14 7.28
N THR A 76 -2.21 -12.42 7.40
CA THR A 76 -0.99 -13.11 6.98
C THR A 76 -0.75 -12.99 5.48
N ARG A 77 0.49 -12.68 5.11
CA ARG A 77 1.00 -12.61 3.75
C ARG A 77 2.27 -13.44 3.64
N ALA A 78 2.56 -14.00 2.45
CA ALA A 78 3.81 -14.70 2.15
C ALA A 78 4.19 -15.79 3.16
N ALA A 79 3.43 -16.87 3.19
CA ALA A 79 3.70 -18.08 3.99
C ALA A 79 3.80 -17.83 5.52
N GLY A 80 3.06 -16.87 6.05
CA GLY A 80 2.86 -16.73 7.50
C GLY A 80 3.88 -15.88 8.25
N ARG A 81 4.87 -15.29 7.57
CA ARG A 81 5.93 -14.50 8.22
C ARG A 81 5.82 -12.99 8.06
N MET A 82 4.89 -12.51 7.23
CA MET A 82 4.58 -11.09 7.04
C MET A 82 3.09 -10.86 7.18
N THR A 83 2.73 -9.64 7.51
CA THR A 83 1.34 -9.19 7.57
C THR A 83 1.11 -8.03 6.61
N TRP A 84 -0.14 -7.89 6.16
CA TRP A 84 -0.56 -6.75 5.36
C TRP A 84 -0.54 -5.48 6.21
N GLN A 85 0.20 -4.47 5.76
CA GLN A 85 0.28 -3.14 6.40
C GLN A 85 -0.79 -2.18 5.87
N GLY A 86 -1.52 -2.59 4.86
CA GLY A 86 -2.60 -1.85 4.23
C GLY A 86 -3.67 -2.79 3.70
N ILE A 87 -4.61 -2.21 2.96
CA ILE A 87 -5.69 -2.94 2.31
C ILE A 87 -5.64 -2.74 0.79
N ASN A 88 -6.06 -3.76 0.05
CA ASN A 88 -6.21 -3.69 -1.39
C ASN A 88 -7.69 -3.63 -1.75
N PHE A 89 -8.04 -2.70 -2.61
CA PHE A 89 -9.35 -2.63 -3.24
C PHE A 89 -9.26 -3.13 -4.68
N SER A 90 -10.24 -3.93 -5.13
CA SER A 90 -10.44 -4.18 -6.55
C SER A 90 -11.09 -2.96 -7.19
N ALA A 91 -10.55 -2.51 -8.29
CA ALA A 91 -11.16 -1.48 -9.12
C ALA A 91 -10.78 -1.74 -10.57
N ARG A 92 -11.64 -1.31 -11.50
CA ARG A 92 -11.27 -1.33 -12.92
C ARG A 92 -10.14 -0.34 -13.14
N GLU A 93 -9.29 -0.64 -14.10
CA GLU A 93 -8.25 0.28 -14.56
C GLU A 93 -8.86 1.66 -14.86
N ASP A 94 -8.12 2.70 -14.57
CA ASP A 94 -8.52 4.11 -14.70
C ASP A 94 -9.69 4.57 -13.83
N THR A 95 -10.21 3.73 -12.93
CA THR A 95 -11.13 4.22 -11.90
C THR A 95 -10.45 5.29 -11.04
N SER A 96 -11.11 6.43 -10.84
CA SER A 96 -10.60 7.54 -10.03
C SER A 96 -10.33 7.10 -8.58
N ILE A 97 -9.13 7.44 -8.09
CA ILE A 97 -8.72 7.30 -6.69
C ILE A 97 -8.74 8.69 -6.07
N ALA A 98 -9.48 8.85 -4.98
CA ALA A 98 -9.66 10.12 -4.30
C ALA A 98 -8.87 10.19 -2.98
N ALA A 99 -8.39 11.38 -2.63
CA ALA A 99 -7.83 11.65 -1.31
C ALA A 99 -8.91 11.45 -0.23
N VAL A 100 -8.59 10.68 0.80
CA VAL A 100 -9.54 10.42 1.90
C VAL A 100 -9.74 11.63 2.82
N TYR A 101 -8.79 12.56 2.80
CA TYR A 101 -8.82 13.78 3.59
C TYR A 101 -7.94 14.85 2.93
N GLN A 102 -8.17 16.11 3.27
CA GLN A 102 -7.33 17.21 2.81
C GLN A 102 -5.88 17.05 3.28
N GLY A 103 -4.93 17.54 2.50
CA GLY A 103 -3.52 17.46 2.84
C GLY A 103 -2.61 17.92 1.72
N ARG A 104 -1.32 17.70 1.91
CA ARG A 104 -0.29 18.05 0.94
C ARG A 104 0.34 16.79 0.36
N VAL A 105 0.41 16.69 -0.96
CA VAL A 105 1.14 15.61 -1.64
C VAL A 105 2.63 15.76 -1.34
N VAL A 106 3.24 14.71 -0.83
CA VAL A 106 4.65 14.70 -0.43
C VAL A 106 5.50 13.72 -1.25
N PHE A 107 4.83 12.84 -1.99
CA PHE A 107 5.44 11.88 -2.90
C PHE A 107 4.46 11.52 -4.01
N ALA A 108 4.95 11.46 -5.26
CA ALA A 108 4.16 11.06 -6.43
C ALA A 108 5.10 10.49 -7.50
N GLU A 109 5.57 9.25 -7.29
CA GLU A 109 6.52 8.58 -8.16
C GLU A 109 6.34 7.05 -8.12
N TRP A 110 7.07 6.34 -8.97
CA TRP A 110 7.12 4.89 -8.94
C TRP A 110 7.98 4.38 -7.76
N LEU A 111 7.43 3.45 -6.99
CA LEU A 111 8.12 2.80 -5.89
C LEU A 111 8.09 1.28 -6.07
N ARG A 112 9.26 0.65 -6.05
CA ARG A 112 9.37 -0.80 -6.20
C ARG A 112 8.51 -1.54 -5.18
N GLY A 113 7.74 -2.52 -5.66
CA GLY A 113 6.83 -3.32 -4.85
C GLY A 113 5.44 -2.70 -4.66
N PHE A 114 5.29 -1.41 -4.97
CA PHE A 114 4.03 -0.65 -4.80
C PHE A 114 3.56 0.02 -6.09
N GLY A 115 4.39 0.06 -7.13
CA GLY A 115 4.09 0.72 -8.40
C GLY A 115 4.06 2.24 -8.29
N LEU A 116 3.31 2.89 -9.16
CA LEU A 116 3.04 4.32 -9.07
C LEU A 116 2.27 4.59 -7.78
N MET A 117 2.79 5.51 -6.96
CA MET A 117 2.29 5.80 -5.62
C MET A 117 2.18 7.29 -5.37
N THR A 118 1.05 7.72 -4.79
CA THR A 118 0.89 9.04 -4.19
C THR A 118 0.91 8.88 -2.66
N ILE A 119 1.58 9.80 -1.96
CA ILE A 119 1.53 9.93 -0.51
C ILE A 119 1.06 11.33 -0.17
N VAL A 120 0.02 11.43 0.66
CA VAL A 120 -0.53 12.69 1.16
C VAL A 120 -0.23 12.80 2.65
N ASP A 121 0.37 13.91 3.06
CA ASP A 121 0.56 14.29 4.46
C ASP A 121 -0.65 15.11 4.94
N HIS A 122 -1.25 14.67 6.04
CA HIS A 122 -2.42 15.30 6.67
C HIS A 122 -2.06 16.08 7.93
N GLY A 123 -0.77 16.17 8.25
CA GLY A 123 -0.26 16.81 9.45
C GLY A 123 -0.21 15.89 10.67
N ASN A 124 0.47 16.35 11.71
CA ASN A 124 0.66 15.66 12.98
C ASN A 124 1.16 14.19 12.85
N GLY A 125 1.90 13.92 11.76
CA GLY A 125 2.46 12.60 11.45
C GLY A 125 1.48 11.61 10.82
N TYR A 126 0.29 12.05 10.41
CA TYR A 126 -0.66 11.25 9.65
C TYR A 126 -0.39 11.32 8.16
N MET A 127 -0.36 10.17 7.50
CA MET A 127 -0.19 10.06 6.06
C MET A 127 -1.16 9.02 5.49
N SER A 128 -1.64 9.25 4.27
CA SER A 128 -2.33 8.25 3.46
C SER A 128 -1.52 7.93 2.20
N LEU A 129 -1.47 6.66 1.84
CA LEU A 129 -0.68 6.12 0.74
C LEU A 129 -1.60 5.42 -0.27
N TYR A 130 -1.40 5.72 -1.54
CA TYR A 130 -2.20 5.24 -2.67
C TYR A 130 -1.27 4.62 -3.70
N GLY A 131 -1.14 3.29 -3.71
CA GLY A 131 -0.24 2.53 -4.58
C GLY A 131 -0.95 1.74 -5.67
N ASN A 132 -0.17 1.13 -6.56
CA ASN A 132 -0.61 0.41 -7.76
C ASN A 132 -1.34 1.27 -8.80
N ALA A 133 -1.18 2.59 -8.75
CA ALA A 133 -1.85 3.50 -9.66
C ALA A 133 -1.46 3.24 -11.13
N ASN A 134 -2.38 3.56 -12.05
CA ASN A 134 -2.07 3.63 -13.49
C ASN A 134 -1.51 5.00 -13.86
N VAL A 135 -2.14 6.07 -13.37
CA VAL A 135 -1.71 7.46 -13.62
C VAL A 135 -1.71 8.23 -12.31
N LEU A 136 -0.69 9.04 -12.07
CA LEU A 136 -0.64 10.01 -10.97
C LEU A 136 -1.16 11.36 -11.48
N LEU A 137 -2.11 11.95 -10.75
CA LEU A 137 -2.79 13.20 -11.14
C LEU A 137 -2.26 14.42 -10.37
N LYS A 138 -1.36 14.20 -9.41
CA LYS A 138 -0.80 15.23 -8.53
C LYS A 138 0.71 15.11 -8.45
N GLN A 139 1.35 16.21 -8.08
CA GLN A 139 2.80 16.31 -7.90
C GLN A 139 3.14 16.62 -6.44
N PRO A 140 4.36 16.31 -5.97
CA PRO A 140 4.82 16.74 -4.66
C PRO A 140 4.73 18.25 -4.51
N GLY A 141 4.10 18.71 -3.44
CA GLY A 141 3.83 20.10 -3.15
C GLY A 141 2.38 20.52 -3.39
N ASP A 142 1.62 19.79 -4.19
CA ASP A 142 0.20 20.09 -4.44
C ASP A 142 -0.62 19.90 -3.16
N TRP A 143 -1.58 20.79 -2.95
CA TRP A 143 -2.64 20.61 -1.97
C TRP A 143 -3.80 19.85 -2.58
N VAL A 144 -4.44 19.02 -1.79
CA VAL A 144 -5.61 18.24 -2.17
C VAL A 144 -6.70 18.35 -1.12
N GLU A 145 -7.94 18.40 -1.59
CA GLU A 145 -9.13 18.37 -0.74
C GLU A 145 -9.62 16.91 -0.55
N SER A 146 -10.43 16.70 0.48
CA SER A 146 -11.10 15.40 0.65
C SER A 146 -12.01 15.10 -0.54
N GLY A 147 -11.88 13.92 -1.14
CA GLY A 147 -12.62 13.52 -2.34
C GLY A 147 -11.98 13.95 -3.66
N GLU A 148 -10.92 14.74 -3.64
CA GLU A 148 -10.20 15.16 -4.85
C GLU A 148 -9.40 14.01 -5.45
N ALA A 149 -9.44 13.86 -6.79
CA ALA A 149 -8.72 12.81 -7.49
C ALA A 149 -7.20 13.00 -7.39
N VAL A 150 -6.49 11.99 -6.92
CA VAL A 150 -5.02 12.00 -6.77
C VAL A 150 -4.33 11.05 -7.73
N ALA A 151 -5.03 10.02 -8.20
CA ALA A 151 -4.52 9.00 -9.11
C ALA A 151 -5.67 8.27 -9.81
N THR A 152 -5.34 7.34 -10.69
CA THR A 152 -6.28 6.34 -11.23
C THR A 152 -5.82 4.93 -10.86
N ALA A 153 -6.78 4.01 -10.69
CA ALA A 153 -6.52 2.63 -10.33
C ALA A 153 -5.77 1.88 -11.44
N GLY A 154 -4.87 1.01 -11.05
CA GLY A 154 -4.05 0.25 -11.98
C GLY A 154 -3.42 -0.99 -11.35
N ASN A 155 -2.35 -1.47 -11.97
CA ASN A 155 -1.57 -2.62 -11.52
C ASN A 155 -0.05 -2.41 -11.67
N SER A 156 0.41 -1.17 -11.66
CA SER A 156 1.82 -0.80 -11.90
C SER A 156 2.82 -1.42 -10.93
N GLY A 157 2.37 -1.88 -9.77
CA GLY A 157 3.17 -2.62 -8.79
C GLY A 157 3.30 -4.13 -9.06
N GLY A 158 2.89 -4.59 -10.27
CA GLY A 158 2.99 -6.00 -10.66
C GLY A 158 1.87 -6.89 -10.12
N GLN A 159 0.76 -6.30 -9.71
CA GLN A 159 -0.43 -7.05 -9.30
C GLN A 159 -1.10 -7.71 -10.52
N SER A 160 -1.64 -8.92 -10.34
CA SER A 160 -2.35 -9.65 -11.40
C SER A 160 -3.69 -9.01 -11.78
N GLN A 161 -4.22 -8.16 -10.93
CA GLN A 161 -5.51 -7.48 -11.13
C GLN A 161 -5.39 -6.01 -10.76
N SER A 162 -6.05 -5.16 -11.54
CA SER A 162 -6.14 -3.73 -11.28
C SER A 162 -6.86 -3.42 -9.96
N GLY A 163 -6.46 -2.32 -9.33
CA GLY A 163 -7.03 -1.86 -8.08
C GLY A 163 -6.24 -0.74 -7.43
N LEU A 164 -6.36 -0.65 -6.12
CA LEU A 164 -5.67 0.31 -5.27
C LEU A 164 -5.08 -0.42 -4.07
N TYR A 165 -3.80 -0.19 -3.79
CA TYR A 165 -3.20 -0.46 -2.49
C TYR A 165 -3.31 0.79 -1.62
N PHE A 166 -3.90 0.68 -0.43
CA PHE A 166 -4.18 1.80 0.45
C PHE A 166 -3.66 1.57 1.86
N GLU A 167 -2.91 2.53 2.39
CA GLU A 167 -2.45 2.55 3.79
C GLU A 167 -2.82 3.87 4.46
N ILE A 168 -3.01 3.81 5.77
CA ILE A 168 -2.97 4.97 6.67
C ILE A 168 -1.81 4.75 7.65
N ARG A 169 -1.00 5.78 7.86
CA ARG A 169 0.10 5.75 8.84
C ARG A 169 0.02 6.90 9.81
N HIS A 170 0.40 6.62 11.05
CA HIS A 170 0.60 7.63 12.08
C HIS A 170 2.01 7.50 12.66
N LYS A 171 2.80 8.56 12.56
CA LYS A 171 4.20 8.60 13.03
C LYS A 171 5.04 7.42 12.52
N GLY A 172 4.82 7.03 11.25
CA GLY A 172 5.51 5.94 10.57
C GLY A 172 4.97 4.54 10.83
N GLN A 173 3.99 4.37 11.74
CA GLN A 173 3.36 3.09 12.02
C GLN A 173 2.05 2.94 11.24
N ALA A 174 1.89 1.80 10.56
CA ALA A 174 0.67 1.49 9.84
C ALA A 174 -0.51 1.34 10.81
N GLN A 175 -1.64 1.89 10.41
CA GLN A 175 -2.93 1.81 11.10
C GLN A 175 -3.89 0.97 10.28
N ASP A 176 -4.85 0.28 10.92
CA ASP A 176 -5.89 -0.43 10.19
C ASP A 176 -6.80 0.56 9.44
N PRO A 177 -6.73 0.62 8.09
CA PRO A 177 -7.53 1.58 7.34
C PRO A 177 -9.05 1.37 7.49
N ALA A 178 -9.50 0.13 7.75
CA ALA A 178 -10.92 -0.16 7.96
C ALA A 178 -11.51 0.55 9.18
N ALA A 179 -10.67 0.84 10.19
CA ALA A 179 -11.09 1.60 11.37
C ALA A 179 -11.23 3.12 11.10
N TRP A 180 -10.77 3.61 9.96
CA TRP A 180 -10.78 5.03 9.58
C TRP A 180 -11.85 5.35 8.53
N LEU A 181 -12.11 4.40 7.63
CA LEU A 181 -13.04 4.58 6.53
C LEU A 181 -14.49 4.38 6.97
N GLN A 182 -15.39 5.08 6.30
CA GLN A 182 -16.84 4.83 6.40
C GLN A 182 -17.16 3.39 5.96
N PRO A 183 -18.18 2.76 6.57
CA PRO A 183 -18.64 1.42 6.20
C PRO A 183 -19.01 1.26 4.74
#